data_17602f5ef3957f9ba3f05875f9233bd1
#
_entry.id   17602f5ef3957f9ba3f05875f9233bd1
#
_cell.length_a   1.000
_cell.length_b   1.000
_cell.length_c   1.000
_cell.angle_alpha   90.00
_cell.angle_beta   90.00
_cell.angle_gamma   90.00
#
_symmetry.space_group_name_H-M   'P 1'
#
loop_
_entity.id
_entity.type
_entity.pdbx_description
1 polymer ?
#
loop_
_entity_poly.entity_id
_entity_poly.type
_entity_poly.pdbx_seq_one_letter_code
_entity_poly.pdbx_strand_id
1 'polypeptide(L)'
;MSLTEDHVRLKAVNHVTYNVVDKEKATKFWIDVLGGKQIPKQVDAEHIIWLQLPSGAMVHIVETPDGPSTPSHHGAFEVDDIEAAADQVHKKGIETTDITTRNDGQRVFFLNDPEGNRIEICTKSGFGVLV
;
A
#
# COMPACT_ATOMS: atom_id res chain seq x y z
N MET A 1 -2.02 10.65 -36.98
CA MET A 1 -2.48 9.68 -35.96
C MET A 1 -1.51 9.64 -34.80
N SER A 2 -2.03 9.68 -33.61
CA SER A 2 -1.20 9.55 -32.42
C SER A 2 -0.82 8.08 -32.17
N LEU A 3 0.42 7.82 -31.77
CA LEU A 3 0.86 6.47 -31.38
C LEU A 3 0.07 5.94 -30.18
N THR A 4 -0.50 6.85 -29.36
CA THR A 4 -1.30 6.46 -28.20
C THR A 4 -2.59 5.71 -28.57
N GLU A 5 -3.05 5.84 -29.80
CA GLU A 5 -4.23 5.13 -30.31
C GLU A 5 -3.98 3.66 -30.54
N ASP A 6 -2.71 3.23 -30.63
CA ASP A 6 -2.33 1.86 -30.95
C ASP A 6 -2.09 1.00 -29.71
N HIS A 7 -2.32 1.51 -28.50
CA HIS A 7 -2.08 0.75 -27.28
C HIS A 7 -3.15 1.04 -26.24
N VAL A 8 -3.19 0.18 -25.24
CA VAL A 8 -4.09 0.34 -24.08
C VAL A 8 -3.70 1.62 -23.33
N ARG A 9 -4.71 2.36 -22.88
CA ARG A 9 -4.52 3.53 -22.03
C ARG A 9 -4.78 3.16 -20.58
N LEU A 10 -3.71 2.87 -19.85
CA LEU A 10 -3.82 2.60 -18.42
C LEU A 10 -4.15 3.90 -17.70
N LYS A 11 -5.20 3.88 -16.91
CA LYS A 11 -5.73 5.08 -16.27
C LYS A 11 -5.21 5.28 -14.85
N ALA A 12 -5.19 4.24 -14.06
CA ALA A 12 -4.84 4.31 -12.64
C ALA A 12 -4.56 2.93 -12.10
N VAL A 13 -3.89 2.86 -10.95
CA VAL A 13 -3.77 1.63 -10.19
C VAL A 13 -5.11 1.40 -9.48
N ASN A 14 -5.72 0.22 -9.71
CA ASN A 14 -6.96 -0.16 -9.06
C ASN A 14 -6.72 -0.74 -7.67
N HIS A 15 -5.79 -1.66 -7.57
CA HIS A 15 -5.45 -2.30 -6.29
C HIS A 15 -4.02 -2.84 -6.31
N VAL A 16 -3.53 -3.12 -5.11
CA VAL A 16 -2.32 -3.89 -4.89
C VAL A 16 -2.68 -5.12 -4.08
N THR A 17 -1.91 -6.19 -4.22
CA THR A 17 -2.15 -7.45 -3.53
C THR A 17 -0.97 -7.77 -2.63
N TYR A 18 -1.27 -8.14 -1.37
CA TYR A 18 -0.28 -8.64 -0.43
C TYR A 18 -0.61 -10.09 -0.06
N ASN A 19 0.39 -10.95 -0.18
CA ASN A 19 0.30 -12.35 0.24
C ASN A 19 0.69 -12.47 1.70
N VAL A 20 -0.09 -13.22 2.46
CA VAL A 20 0.14 -13.44 3.89
C VAL A 20 -0.21 -14.88 4.26
N VAL A 21 0.32 -15.37 5.37
CA VAL A 21 -0.08 -16.66 5.93
C VAL A 21 -1.37 -16.51 6.74
N ASP A 22 -1.55 -15.40 7.44
CA ASP A 22 -2.69 -15.14 8.33
C ASP A 22 -3.41 -13.86 7.88
N LYS A 23 -4.50 -14.03 7.15
CA LYS A 23 -5.25 -12.88 6.59
C LYS A 23 -5.94 -12.04 7.65
N GLU A 24 -6.42 -12.63 8.74
CA GLU A 24 -7.09 -11.89 9.80
C GLU A 24 -6.12 -10.96 10.52
N LYS A 25 -4.93 -11.46 10.83
CA LYS A 25 -3.89 -10.66 11.47
C LYS A 25 -3.41 -9.53 10.57
N ALA A 26 -3.22 -9.80 9.28
CA ALA A 26 -2.85 -8.78 8.31
C ALA A 26 -3.92 -7.72 8.16
N THR A 27 -5.18 -8.13 8.05
CA THR A 27 -6.33 -7.22 7.93
C THR A 27 -6.44 -6.31 9.16
N LYS A 28 -6.30 -6.87 10.36
CA LYS A 28 -6.32 -6.09 11.60
C LYS A 28 -5.21 -5.03 11.59
N PHE A 29 -4.01 -5.39 11.15
CA PHE A 29 -2.90 -4.43 11.02
C PHE A 29 -3.25 -3.29 10.06
N TRP A 30 -3.77 -3.61 8.89
CA TRP A 30 -4.14 -2.59 7.90
C TRP A 30 -5.23 -1.63 8.39
N ILE A 31 -6.19 -2.17 9.15
CA ILE A 31 -7.27 -1.33 9.72
C ILE A 31 -6.75 -0.50 10.89
N ASP A 32 -6.09 -1.13 11.86
CA ASP A 32 -5.73 -0.48 13.12
C ASP A 32 -4.54 0.48 12.99
N VAL A 33 -3.58 0.16 12.12
CA VAL A 33 -2.36 0.95 11.95
C VAL A 33 -2.46 1.90 10.76
N LEU A 34 -2.98 1.43 9.64
CA LEU A 34 -2.95 2.17 8.39
C LEU A 34 -4.31 2.75 7.96
N GLY A 35 -5.36 2.48 8.73
CA GLY A 35 -6.66 3.10 8.49
C GLY A 35 -7.42 2.57 7.27
N GLY A 36 -7.06 1.41 6.75
CA GLY A 36 -7.81 0.77 5.69
C GLY A 36 -9.21 0.37 6.15
N LYS A 37 -10.13 0.27 5.22
CA LYS A 37 -11.51 -0.11 5.52
C LYS A 37 -11.85 -1.39 4.78
N GLN A 38 -12.31 -2.40 5.51
CA GLN A 38 -12.77 -3.64 4.89
C GLN A 38 -14.06 -3.40 4.13
N ILE A 39 -14.12 -3.89 2.90
CA ILE A 39 -15.29 -3.82 2.03
C ILE A 39 -15.68 -5.23 1.58
N PRO A 40 -16.93 -5.42 1.11
CA PRO A 40 -17.33 -6.70 0.55
C PRO A 40 -16.50 -7.02 -0.69
N LYS A 41 -15.93 -8.22 -0.71
CA LYS A 41 -15.22 -8.68 -1.90
C LYS A 41 -16.21 -9.12 -2.98
N GLN A 42 -15.83 -8.89 -4.23
CA GLN A 42 -16.67 -9.23 -5.38
C GLN A 42 -16.22 -10.53 -6.06
N VAL A 43 -15.52 -11.38 -5.31
CA VAL A 43 -15.07 -12.70 -5.76
C VAL A 43 -15.47 -13.73 -4.72
N ASP A 44 -15.76 -14.94 -5.17
CA ASP A 44 -16.11 -16.07 -4.30
C ASP A 44 -14.82 -16.82 -3.91
N ALA A 45 -14.08 -16.24 -2.97
CA ALA A 45 -12.80 -16.79 -2.54
C ALA A 45 -12.58 -16.46 -1.06
N GLU A 46 -12.69 -17.47 -0.20
CA GLU A 46 -12.58 -17.26 1.25
C GLU A 46 -11.20 -16.82 1.70
N HIS A 47 -10.16 -17.15 0.94
CA HIS A 47 -8.77 -16.82 1.30
C HIS A 47 -8.39 -15.37 0.98
N ILE A 48 -9.33 -14.54 0.51
CA ILE A 48 -9.07 -13.15 0.10
C ILE A 48 -9.94 -12.20 0.93
N ILE A 49 -9.35 -11.09 1.37
CA ILE A 49 -10.04 -9.97 2.01
C ILE A 49 -9.74 -8.71 1.20
N TRP A 50 -10.75 -7.89 0.97
CA TRP A 50 -10.62 -6.62 0.27
C TRP A 50 -10.70 -5.46 1.25
N LEU A 51 -9.72 -4.55 1.17
CA LEU A 51 -9.69 -3.29 1.89
C LEU A 51 -9.71 -2.15 0.88
N GLN A 52 -10.24 -1.01 1.29
CA GLN A 52 -10.30 0.17 0.44
C GLN A 52 -9.71 1.38 1.15
N LEU A 53 -9.04 2.22 0.38
CA LEU A 53 -8.49 3.50 0.80
C LEU A 53 -9.47 4.63 0.43
N PRO A 54 -9.33 5.81 1.04
CA PRO A 54 -10.22 6.94 0.72
C PRO A 54 -10.24 7.33 -0.75
N SER A 55 -9.17 7.10 -1.49
CA SER A 55 -9.11 7.38 -2.93
C SER A 55 -9.97 6.45 -3.77
N GLY A 56 -10.41 5.32 -3.21
CA GLY A 56 -11.09 4.26 -3.94
C GLY A 56 -10.17 3.11 -4.34
N ALA A 57 -8.86 3.32 -4.34
CA ALA A 57 -7.91 2.23 -4.58
C ALA A 57 -8.03 1.18 -3.48
N MET A 58 -7.71 -0.08 -3.81
CA MET A 58 -7.89 -1.17 -2.88
C MET A 58 -6.58 -1.86 -2.53
N VAL A 59 -6.60 -2.55 -1.40
CA VAL A 59 -5.57 -3.51 -1.02
C VAL A 59 -6.27 -4.86 -0.85
N HIS A 60 -5.80 -5.86 -1.58
CA HIS A 60 -6.30 -7.23 -1.45
C HIS A 60 -5.31 -8.04 -0.62
N ILE A 61 -5.80 -8.63 0.45
CA ILE A 61 -5.01 -9.51 1.31
C ILE A 61 -5.33 -10.95 0.90
N VAL A 62 -4.31 -11.67 0.46
CA VAL A 62 -4.47 -13.04 -0.05
C VAL A 62 -3.73 -14.00 0.88
N GLU A 63 -4.49 -14.91 1.51
CA GLU A 63 -3.91 -15.93 2.36
C GLU A 63 -3.34 -17.06 1.52
N THR A 64 -2.07 -17.37 1.74
CA THR A 64 -1.34 -18.40 0.99
C THR A 64 -0.32 -19.06 1.91
N PRO A 65 -0.09 -20.39 1.76
CA PRO A 65 0.91 -21.09 2.57
C PRO A 65 2.33 -20.53 2.44
N ASP A 66 2.65 -19.94 1.29
CA ASP A 66 3.99 -19.42 1.01
C ASP A 66 4.24 -18.05 1.66
N GLY A 67 3.17 -17.35 2.05
CA GLY A 67 3.30 -16.06 2.72
C GLY A 67 3.85 -14.93 1.84
N PRO A 68 4.55 -13.96 2.45
CA PRO A 68 4.92 -12.72 1.79
C PRO A 68 5.85 -12.87 0.59
N SER A 69 5.70 -11.93 -0.35
CA SER A 69 6.64 -11.74 -1.46
C SER A 69 7.92 -11.05 -0.96
N THR A 70 8.93 -10.98 -1.83
CA THR A 70 10.18 -10.27 -1.49
C THR A 70 9.93 -8.77 -1.31
N PRO A 71 10.79 -8.06 -0.53
CA PRO A 71 10.62 -6.62 -0.28
C PRO A 71 10.62 -5.74 -1.52
N SER A 72 11.19 -6.21 -2.64
CA SER A 72 11.11 -5.48 -3.90
C SER A 72 9.68 -5.35 -4.43
N HIS A 73 8.79 -6.25 -4.03
CA HIS A 73 7.37 -6.20 -4.37
C HIS A 73 6.62 -5.51 -3.23
N HIS A 74 6.36 -4.22 -3.37
CA HIS A 74 5.66 -3.46 -2.35
C HIS A 74 4.73 -2.42 -2.97
N GLY A 75 3.74 -2.00 -2.20
CA GLY A 75 2.91 -0.85 -2.52
C GLY A 75 3.49 0.41 -1.89
N ALA A 76 3.27 1.54 -2.52
CA ALA A 76 3.60 2.85 -1.98
C ALA A 76 2.29 3.65 -1.83
N PHE A 77 2.11 4.23 -0.66
CA PHE A 77 0.86 4.91 -0.28
C PHE A 77 1.15 6.35 0.11
N GLU A 78 0.44 7.26 -0.50
CA GLU A 78 0.66 8.69 -0.30
C GLU A 78 -0.06 9.20 0.94
N VAL A 79 0.62 10.05 1.69
CA VAL A 79 0.05 10.77 2.83
C VAL A 79 0.33 12.26 2.67
N ASP A 80 -0.50 13.09 3.31
CA ASP A 80 -0.31 14.54 3.26
C ASP A 80 0.78 15.02 4.22
N ASP A 81 0.86 14.40 5.42
CA ASP A 81 1.81 14.77 6.46
C ASP A 81 2.60 13.53 6.88
N ILE A 82 3.81 13.40 6.36
CA ILE A 82 4.61 12.19 6.57
C ILE A 82 5.17 12.10 8.00
N GLU A 83 5.45 13.23 8.64
CA GLU A 83 5.92 13.23 10.02
C GLU A 83 4.81 12.78 10.96
N ALA A 84 3.60 13.27 10.75
CA ALA A 84 2.44 12.82 11.52
C ALA A 84 2.17 11.33 11.29
N ALA A 85 2.30 10.86 10.07
CA ALA A 85 2.12 9.44 9.75
C ALA A 85 3.14 8.58 10.48
N ALA A 86 4.42 8.97 10.47
CA ALA A 86 5.47 8.25 11.18
C ALA A 86 5.19 8.22 12.70
N ASP A 87 4.80 9.35 13.28
CA ASP A 87 4.47 9.42 14.70
C ASP A 87 3.30 8.51 15.06
N GLN A 88 2.27 8.47 14.23
CA GLN A 88 1.10 7.62 14.46
C GLN A 88 1.47 6.14 14.43
N VAL A 89 2.32 5.75 13.50
CA VAL A 89 2.81 4.37 13.39
C VAL A 89 3.67 4.01 14.61
N HIS A 90 4.57 4.89 15.01
CA HIS A 90 5.45 4.67 16.17
C HIS A 90 4.65 4.54 17.47
N LYS A 91 3.58 5.34 17.64
CA LYS A 91 2.71 5.26 18.82
C LYS A 91 2.03 3.89 18.96
N LYS A 92 1.90 3.17 17.87
CA LYS A 92 1.33 1.82 17.87
C LYS A 92 2.39 0.74 18.04
N GLY A 93 3.64 1.14 18.32
CA GLY A 93 4.75 0.20 18.55
C GLY A 93 5.35 -0.39 17.29
N ILE A 94 5.09 0.19 16.14
CA ILE A 94 5.60 -0.30 14.86
C ILE A 94 6.89 0.45 14.51
N GLU A 95 7.94 -0.28 14.17
CA GLU A 95 9.21 0.29 13.73
C GLU A 95 9.15 0.71 12.26
N THR A 96 9.84 1.78 11.92
CA THR A 96 9.95 2.27 10.56
C THR A 96 11.40 2.59 10.24
N THR A 97 11.71 2.73 8.96
CA THR A 97 12.95 3.37 8.54
C THR A 97 12.86 4.88 8.85
N ASP A 98 13.99 5.56 8.81
CA ASP A 98 14.02 7.01 8.91
C ASP A 98 13.35 7.63 7.67
N ILE A 99 12.78 8.81 7.85
CA ILE A 99 12.25 9.57 6.71
C ILE A 99 13.43 10.07 5.89
N THR A 100 13.45 9.74 4.60
CA THR A 100 14.47 10.21 3.66
C THR A 100 13.83 11.05 2.57
N THR A 101 14.63 11.87 1.90
CA THR A 101 14.17 12.75 0.82
C THR A 101 14.83 12.33 -0.49
N ARG A 102 14.02 12.10 -1.51
CA ARG A 102 14.51 11.77 -2.86
C ARG A 102 14.90 13.03 -3.62
N ASN A 103 15.56 12.83 -4.76
CA ASN A 103 16.06 13.94 -5.57
C ASN A 103 14.97 14.90 -6.07
N ASP A 104 13.74 14.40 -6.24
CA ASP A 104 12.60 15.22 -6.68
C ASP A 104 11.88 15.93 -5.51
N GLY A 105 12.36 15.74 -4.28
CA GLY A 105 11.75 16.31 -3.09
C GLY A 105 10.72 15.41 -2.41
N GLN A 106 10.37 14.28 -3.01
CA GLN A 106 9.47 13.32 -2.37
C GLN A 106 10.12 12.76 -1.10
N ARG A 107 9.36 12.68 -0.02
CA ARG A 107 9.83 12.10 1.25
C ARG A 107 9.19 10.76 1.46
N VAL A 108 9.94 9.82 2.01
CA VAL A 108 9.47 8.44 2.16
C VAL A 108 9.99 7.81 3.44
N PHE A 109 9.22 6.84 3.97
CA PHE A 109 9.72 5.86 4.92
C PHE A 109 9.06 4.51 4.64
N PHE A 110 9.62 3.46 5.22
CA PHE A 110 9.13 2.09 5.05
C PHE A 110 8.78 1.49 6.39
N LEU A 111 7.76 0.64 6.39
CA LEU A 111 7.44 -0.23 7.51
C LEU A 111 7.11 -1.61 6.96
N ASN A 112 7.01 -2.58 7.85
CA ASN A 112 6.58 -3.92 7.49
C ASN A 112 5.26 -4.25 8.17
N ASP A 113 4.44 -5.06 7.51
CA ASP A 113 3.30 -5.67 8.17
C ASP A 113 3.79 -6.77 9.14
N PRO A 114 2.90 -7.41 9.92
CA PRO A 114 3.33 -8.43 10.90
C PRO A 114 4.08 -9.60 10.29
N GLU A 115 3.97 -9.87 9.01
CA GLU A 115 4.63 -10.99 8.35
C GLU A 115 5.85 -10.56 7.51
N GLY A 116 6.22 -9.28 7.57
CA GLY A 116 7.37 -8.79 6.84
C GLY A 116 7.09 -8.26 5.44
N ASN A 117 5.84 -8.13 5.03
CA ASN A 117 5.52 -7.45 3.78
C ASN A 117 5.92 -5.98 3.87
N ARG A 118 6.64 -5.51 2.86
CA ARG A 118 7.11 -4.14 2.84
C ARG A 118 6.03 -3.18 2.38
N ILE A 119 5.90 -2.07 3.10
CA ILE A 119 4.96 -1.00 2.81
C ILE A 119 5.72 0.31 2.77
N GLU A 120 5.59 1.05 1.69
CA GLU A 120 6.17 2.38 1.56
C GLU A 120 5.12 3.44 1.86
N ILE A 121 5.47 4.41 2.69
CA ILE A 121 4.67 5.61 2.93
C ILE A 121 5.43 6.78 2.33
N CYS A 122 4.75 7.57 1.52
CA CYS A 122 5.42 8.65 0.78
C CYS A 122 4.56 9.90 0.71
N THR A 123 5.23 11.01 0.44
CA THR A 123 4.54 12.24 0.05
C THR A 123 4.30 12.19 -1.46
N LYS A 124 3.58 13.18 -1.97
CA LYS A 124 3.39 13.36 -3.40
C LYS A 124 4.73 13.43 -4.12
N SER A 125 4.82 12.79 -5.29
CA SER A 125 6.01 12.87 -6.13
C SER A 125 6.30 14.31 -6.55
N GLY A 126 7.59 14.68 -6.56
CA GLY A 126 8.01 16.00 -6.99
C GLY A 126 7.75 16.29 -8.47
N PHE A 127 7.54 15.24 -9.26
CA PHE A 127 7.15 15.40 -10.67
C PHE A 127 5.75 16.00 -10.86
N GLY A 128 4.87 15.82 -9.86
CA GLY A 128 3.45 16.07 -10.06
C GLY A 128 2.83 15.04 -11.01
N VAL A 129 1.84 15.46 -11.75
CA VAL A 129 1.15 14.60 -12.71
C VAL A 129 1.66 14.94 -14.11
N LEU A 130 2.23 13.94 -14.79
CA LEU A 130 2.70 14.07 -16.16
C LEU A 130 1.59 13.69 -17.12
N VAL A 131 1.24 14.59 -17.97
CA VAL A 131 0.17 14.37 -18.96
C VAL A 131 0.72 14.33 -20.37
#